data_2867b87706f971be58adeeafb66c8bfc
#
_entry.id   2867b87706f971be58adeeafb66c8bfc
#
_cell.length_a   1.000
_cell.length_b   1.000
_cell.length_c   1.000
_cell.angle_alpha   90.00
_cell.angle_beta   90.00
_cell.angle_gamma   90.00
#
_symmetry.space_group_name_H-M   'P 1'
#
loop_
_entity.id
_entity.type
_entity.pdbx_description
1 polymer ?
#
loop_
_entity_poly.entity_id
_entity_poly.type
_entity_poly.pdbx_seq_one_letter_code
_entity_poly.pdbx_strand_id
1 'polypeptide(L)'
;MQQFDGTTILSVRRNGQVVIGGDGQVSMGNTRVKGNARKVRRLYNNQVIAGFAGGTADAFTLFERFEGKLEKHGGQLIRAAVEMAKDWRSDRYLRKLEALLLVADKDATLMISGNGDVMEPEAHGVMAIGSGGSFATAAARALVEHSELGAKDIVEKALHIAADICIYTNHHLTIEVIE
;
A
#
# COMPACT_ATOMS: atom_id res chain seq x y z
N MET A 1 19.19 -2.06 -16.43
CA MET A 1 19.41 -1.66 -15.02
C MET A 1 18.56 -2.57 -14.14
N GLN A 2 19.18 -3.22 -13.16
CA GLN A 2 18.42 -4.05 -12.22
C GLN A 2 17.57 -3.15 -11.34
N GLN A 3 16.28 -3.40 -11.31
CA GLN A 3 15.33 -2.67 -10.49
C GLN A 3 15.24 -3.33 -9.11
N PHE A 4 15.11 -2.52 -8.07
CA PHE A 4 14.81 -3.04 -6.74
C PHE A 4 13.32 -3.37 -6.68
N ASP A 5 13.02 -4.64 -6.55
CA ASP A 5 11.66 -5.18 -6.49
C ASP A 5 11.41 -5.91 -5.18
N GLY A 6 10.17 -6.17 -4.94
CA GLY A 6 9.73 -6.95 -3.80
C GLY A 6 8.88 -6.13 -2.86
N THR A 7 7.59 -6.34 -2.92
CA THR A 7 6.65 -5.63 -2.03
C THR A 7 5.33 -6.35 -2.00
N THR A 8 4.76 -6.43 -0.81
CA THR A 8 3.33 -6.70 -0.63
C THR A 8 2.79 -5.67 0.33
N ILE A 9 1.82 -4.89 -0.13
CA ILE A 9 1.04 -3.97 0.71
C ILE A 9 -0.41 -4.45 0.67
N LEU A 10 -1.01 -4.59 1.84
CA LEU A 10 -2.40 -5.05 1.97
C LEU A 10 -3.18 -4.11 2.88
N SER A 11 -4.36 -3.71 2.43
CA SER A 11 -5.33 -2.96 3.23
C SER A 11 -6.60 -3.79 3.44
N VAL A 12 -7.07 -3.82 4.66
CA VAL A 12 -8.37 -4.41 5.03
C VAL A 12 -9.15 -3.39 5.85
N ARG A 13 -10.38 -3.12 5.42
CA ARG A 13 -11.34 -2.29 6.16
C ARG A 13 -12.46 -3.18 6.65
N ARG A 14 -12.63 -3.25 7.98
CA ARG A 14 -13.66 -4.10 8.59
C ARG A 14 -14.04 -3.57 9.97
N ASN A 15 -15.33 -3.55 10.27
CA ASN A 15 -15.85 -3.20 11.60
C ASN A 15 -15.38 -1.83 12.11
N GLY A 16 -15.36 -0.83 11.25
CA GLY A 16 -14.96 0.52 11.61
C GLY A 16 -13.45 0.76 11.70
N GLN A 17 -12.63 -0.25 11.43
CA GLN A 17 -11.18 -0.10 11.36
C GLN A 17 -10.68 -0.22 9.92
N VAL A 18 -9.61 0.50 9.61
CA VAL A 18 -8.78 0.24 8.44
C VAL A 18 -7.36 -0.07 8.88
N VAL A 19 -6.81 -1.14 8.31
CA VAL A 19 -5.45 -1.59 8.61
C VAL A 19 -4.69 -1.70 7.30
N ILE A 20 -3.50 -1.12 7.25
CA ILE A 20 -2.58 -1.33 6.14
C ILE A 20 -1.31 -1.96 6.69
N GLY A 21 -0.89 -3.06 6.09
CA GLY A 21 0.35 -3.73 6.41
C GLY A 21 1.21 -3.91 5.19
N GLY A 22 2.50 -4.06 5.41
CA GLY A 22 3.48 -4.34 4.37
C GLY A 22 4.62 -5.18 4.87
N ASP A 23 5.27 -5.90 3.96
CA ASP A 23 6.49 -6.64 4.25
C ASP A 23 7.72 -5.72 4.24
N GLY A 24 8.88 -6.27 4.56
CA GLY A 24 10.13 -5.51 4.66
C GLY A 24 11.20 -5.88 3.63
N GLN A 25 10.90 -6.76 2.69
CA GLN A 25 11.92 -7.23 1.75
C GLN A 25 12.18 -6.24 0.62
N VAL A 26 13.47 -5.97 0.37
CA VAL A 26 13.95 -5.33 -0.85
C VAL A 26 14.83 -6.33 -1.57
N SER A 27 14.50 -6.62 -2.82
CA SER A 27 15.21 -7.58 -3.66
C SER A 27 15.83 -6.90 -4.88
N MET A 28 16.95 -7.41 -5.34
CA MET A 28 17.59 -7.04 -6.59
C MET A 28 17.81 -8.31 -7.37
N GLY A 29 16.97 -8.57 -8.37
CA GLY A 29 16.92 -9.86 -9.05
C GLY A 29 16.66 -10.99 -8.05
N ASN A 30 17.56 -11.94 -7.95
CA ASN A 30 17.45 -13.09 -7.06
C ASN A 30 18.08 -12.86 -5.66
N THR A 31 18.55 -11.65 -5.39
CA THR A 31 19.25 -11.34 -4.15
C THR A 31 18.40 -10.49 -3.23
N ARG A 32 18.24 -10.94 -1.98
CA ARG A 32 17.65 -10.12 -0.92
C ARG A 32 18.71 -9.12 -0.45
N VAL A 33 18.40 -7.82 -0.63
CA VAL A 33 19.31 -6.72 -0.27
C VAL A 33 19.04 -6.21 1.13
N LYS A 34 17.75 -6.16 1.53
CA LYS A 34 17.31 -5.69 2.84
C LYS A 34 16.06 -6.46 3.26
N GLY A 35 15.92 -6.71 4.56
CA GLY A 35 14.80 -7.48 5.09
C GLY A 35 13.85 -6.69 6.00
N ASN A 36 14.19 -5.45 6.34
CA ASN A 36 13.43 -4.63 7.30
C ASN A 36 13.08 -3.24 6.78
N ALA A 37 12.85 -3.11 5.48
CA ALA A 37 12.41 -1.86 4.87
C ALA A 37 11.02 -1.46 5.38
N ARG A 38 10.81 -0.18 5.54
CA ARG A 38 9.53 0.36 5.99
C ARG A 38 8.76 0.91 4.80
N LYS A 39 7.77 0.16 4.35
CA LYS A 39 6.97 0.45 3.14
C LYS A 39 5.61 1.05 3.45
N VAL A 40 5.25 1.13 4.73
CA VAL A 40 4.00 1.71 5.20
C VAL A 40 4.32 2.85 6.15
N ARG A 41 3.66 3.99 5.97
CA ARG A 41 3.88 5.21 6.76
C ARG A 41 2.58 5.88 7.11
N ARG A 42 2.61 6.65 8.21
CA ARG A 42 1.54 7.59 8.54
C ARG A 42 1.88 8.97 7.99
N LEU A 43 0.89 9.61 7.40
CA LEU A 43 0.98 10.95 6.84
C LEU A 43 -0.08 11.85 7.45
N TYR A 44 0.06 13.16 7.26
CA TYR A 44 -0.92 14.17 7.62
C TYR A 44 -1.40 14.02 9.08
N ASN A 45 -0.51 14.35 10.03
CA ASN A 45 -0.81 14.29 11.47
C ASN A 45 -1.38 12.91 11.92
N ASN A 46 -0.82 11.83 11.37
CA ASN A 46 -1.24 10.45 11.65
C ASN A 46 -2.67 10.09 11.21
N GLN A 47 -3.32 10.91 10.42
CA GLN A 47 -4.69 10.68 9.96
C GLN A 47 -4.78 9.79 8.71
N VAL A 48 -3.69 9.64 7.98
CA VAL A 48 -3.62 8.86 6.74
C VAL A 48 -2.53 7.82 6.85
N ILE A 49 -2.82 6.61 6.36
CA ILE A 49 -1.80 5.57 6.18
C ILE A 49 -1.54 5.43 4.69
N ALA A 50 -0.27 5.35 4.31
CA ALA A 50 0.14 5.14 2.92
C ALA A 50 1.13 3.99 2.82
N GLY A 51 0.93 3.12 1.83
CA GLY A 51 1.83 2.05 1.46
C GLY A 51 2.28 2.21 0.01
N PHE A 52 3.48 1.74 -0.28
CA PHE A 52 4.13 1.93 -1.56
C PHE A 52 4.66 0.61 -2.12
N ALA A 53 4.41 0.37 -3.40
CA ALA A 53 5.00 -0.74 -4.16
C ALA A 53 5.74 -0.19 -5.37
N GLY A 54 7.03 -0.51 -5.48
CA GLY A 54 7.92 -0.01 -6.54
C GLY A 54 9.35 0.18 -6.03
N GLY A 55 10.16 0.92 -6.78
CA GLY A 55 11.53 1.22 -6.39
C GLY A 55 11.63 2.07 -5.12
N THR A 56 12.48 1.69 -4.19
CA THR A 56 12.59 2.37 -2.89
C THR A 56 13.02 3.82 -2.98
N ALA A 57 13.81 4.18 -4.00
CA ALA A 57 14.23 5.56 -4.22
C ALA A 57 13.06 6.49 -4.54
N ASP A 58 12.00 5.94 -5.15
CA ASP A 58 10.84 6.70 -5.58
C ASP A 58 9.80 6.88 -4.47
N ALA A 59 9.84 6.01 -3.45
CA ALA A 59 8.87 6.00 -2.36
C ALA A 59 8.82 7.33 -1.61
N PHE A 60 9.97 7.89 -1.26
CA PHE A 60 10.05 9.15 -0.54
C PHE A 60 9.43 10.30 -1.32
N THR A 61 9.75 10.39 -2.61
CA THR A 61 9.19 11.44 -3.49
C THR A 61 7.68 11.34 -3.56
N LEU A 62 7.14 10.14 -3.73
CA LEU A 62 5.69 9.94 -3.85
C LEU A 62 4.97 10.21 -2.54
N PHE A 63 5.50 9.77 -1.41
CA PHE A 63 4.94 10.07 -0.09
C PHE A 63 4.94 11.58 0.20
N GLU A 64 6.04 12.25 -0.08
CA GLU A 64 6.17 13.70 0.11
C GLU A 64 5.18 14.47 -0.77
N ARG A 65 5.07 14.11 -2.03
CA ARG A 65 4.11 14.73 -2.96
C ARG A 65 2.67 14.51 -2.50
N PHE A 66 2.36 13.31 -2.05
CA PHE A 66 1.01 12.99 -1.57
C PHE A 66 0.66 13.75 -0.29
N GLU A 67 1.59 13.82 0.66
CA GLU A 67 1.41 14.62 1.87
C GLU A 67 1.17 16.09 1.56
N GLY A 68 1.90 16.66 0.59
CA GLY A 68 1.67 18.01 0.10
C GLY A 68 0.26 18.21 -0.47
N LYS A 69 -0.29 17.22 -1.16
CA LYS A 69 -1.67 17.27 -1.65
C LYS A 69 -2.69 17.21 -0.52
N LEU A 70 -2.44 16.40 0.50
CA LEU A 70 -3.27 16.34 1.70
C LEU A 70 -3.31 17.67 2.42
N GLU A 71 -2.18 18.30 2.62
CA GLU A 71 -2.08 19.62 3.25
C GLU A 71 -2.83 20.68 2.43
N LYS A 72 -2.62 20.70 1.12
CA LYS A 72 -3.27 21.66 0.21
C LYS A 72 -4.78 21.53 0.21
N HIS A 73 -5.31 20.33 0.36
CA HIS A 73 -6.74 20.03 0.28
C HIS A 73 -7.39 19.73 1.65
N GLY A 74 -6.74 20.15 2.74
CA GLY A 74 -7.31 20.05 4.08
C GLY A 74 -7.58 18.62 4.55
N GLY A 75 -6.78 17.65 4.10
CA GLY A 75 -6.92 16.25 4.49
C GLY A 75 -7.99 15.48 3.73
N GLN A 76 -8.59 16.05 2.69
CA GLN A 76 -9.57 15.36 1.85
C GLN A 76 -8.89 14.31 0.99
N LEU A 77 -8.95 13.05 1.41
CA LEU A 77 -8.18 11.96 0.81
C LEU A 77 -8.47 11.76 -0.67
N ILE A 78 -9.73 11.69 -1.04
CA ILE A 78 -10.15 11.46 -2.43
C ILE A 78 -9.64 12.58 -3.33
N ARG A 79 -9.80 13.82 -2.90
CA ARG A 79 -9.33 14.97 -3.67
C ARG A 79 -7.80 14.99 -3.79
N ALA A 80 -7.09 14.72 -2.72
CA ALA A 80 -5.64 14.62 -2.72
C ALA A 80 -5.16 13.52 -3.67
N ALA A 81 -5.84 12.36 -3.67
CA ALA A 81 -5.53 11.24 -4.55
C ALA A 81 -5.75 11.58 -6.02
N VAL A 82 -6.86 12.23 -6.36
CA VAL A 82 -7.15 12.66 -7.74
C VAL A 82 -6.10 13.67 -8.23
N GLU A 83 -5.76 14.66 -7.42
CA GLU A 83 -4.74 15.65 -7.78
C GLU A 83 -3.35 15.00 -7.90
N MET A 84 -3.01 14.05 -7.03
CA MET A 84 -1.78 13.28 -7.12
C MET A 84 -1.72 12.46 -8.41
N ALA A 85 -2.81 11.81 -8.79
CA ALA A 85 -2.88 11.03 -10.02
C ALA A 85 -2.68 11.90 -11.27
N LYS A 86 -3.27 13.10 -11.28
CA LYS A 86 -3.06 14.08 -12.36
C LYS A 86 -1.60 14.51 -12.46
N ASP A 87 -0.98 14.84 -11.36
CA ASP A 87 0.43 15.22 -11.31
C ASP A 87 1.33 14.07 -11.74
N TRP A 88 1.07 12.88 -11.26
CA TRP A 88 1.87 11.69 -11.60
C TRP A 88 1.85 11.41 -13.10
N ARG A 89 0.67 11.48 -13.70
CA ARG A 89 0.50 11.27 -15.14
C ARG A 89 1.18 12.34 -15.99
N SER A 90 1.14 13.61 -15.56
CA SER A 90 1.56 14.77 -16.35
C SER A 90 2.97 15.27 -16.05
N ASP A 91 3.47 15.03 -14.83
CA ASP A 91 4.81 15.47 -14.42
C ASP A 91 5.87 14.67 -15.18
N ARG A 92 6.79 15.38 -15.79
CA ARG A 92 7.84 14.79 -16.64
C ARG A 92 8.74 13.81 -15.88
N TYR A 93 8.94 14.02 -14.61
CA TYR A 93 9.74 13.19 -13.72
C TYR A 93 8.93 12.03 -13.16
N LEU A 94 7.78 12.32 -12.57
CA LEU A 94 6.94 11.33 -11.89
C LEU A 94 6.38 10.27 -12.83
N ARG A 95 6.00 10.64 -14.05
CA ARG A 95 5.38 9.71 -15.02
C ARG A 95 6.27 8.53 -15.42
N LYS A 96 7.57 8.63 -15.14
CA LYS A 96 8.53 7.55 -15.40
C LYS A 96 8.59 6.52 -14.27
N LEU A 97 7.97 6.81 -13.15
CA LEU A 97 7.99 5.94 -11.98
C LEU A 97 6.96 4.82 -12.15
N GLU A 98 7.43 3.58 -12.19
CA GLU A 98 6.58 2.39 -12.18
C GLU A 98 6.31 2.02 -10.73
N ALA A 99 5.22 2.52 -10.19
CA ALA A 99 4.88 2.35 -8.79
C ALA A 99 3.37 2.42 -8.57
N LEU A 100 2.94 1.96 -7.40
CA LEU A 100 1.57 2.06 -6.92
C LEU A 100 1.58 2.59 -5.49
N LEU A 101 0.60 3.41 -5.17
CA LEU A 101 0.30 3.84 -3.80
C LEU A 101 -1.00 3.24 -3.33
N LEU A 102 -1.04 2.81 -2.09
CA LEU A 102 -2.25 2.40 -1.40
C LEU A 102 -2.41 3.30 -0.17
N VAL A 103 -3.49 4.06 -0.12
CA VAL A 103 -3.71 5.08 0.90
C VAL A 103 -5.07 4.90 1.56
N ALA A 104 -5.15 5.20 2.85
CA ALA A 104 -6.40 5.10 3.58
C ALA A 104 -6.48 6.11 4.72
N ASP A 105 -7.69 6.59 4.98
CA ASP A 105 -8.06 7.30 6.19
C ASP A 105 -9.28 6.61 6.83
N LYS A 106 -9.89 7.23 7.82
CA LYS A 106 -11.07 6.68 8.50
C LYS A 106 -12.27 6.45 7.56
N ASP A 107 -12.36 7.16 6.44
CA ASP A 107 -13.53 7.16 5.56
C ASP A 107 -13.32 6.43 4.23
N ALA A 108 -12.10 6.37 3.71
CA ALA A 108 -11.83 5.85 2.37
C ALA A 108 -10.51 5.10 2.27
N THR A 109 -10.44 4.16 1.33
CA THR A 109 -9.23 3.46 0.90
C THR A 109 -9.10 3.62 -0.61
N LEU A 110 -7.92 3.98 -1.09
CA LEU A 110 -7.69 4.24 -2.51
C LEU A 110 -6.36 3.66 -2.99
N MET A 111 -6.36 3.12 -4.19
CA MET A 111 -5.14 2.80 -4.93
C MET A 111 -4.90 3.87 -5.98
N ILE A 112 -3.66 4.37 -6.06
CA ILE A 112 -3.25 5.40 -7.02
C ILE A 112 -2.14 4.84 -7.89
N SER A 113 -2.29 4.95 -9.21
CA SER A 113 -1.28 4.49 -10.17
C SER A 113 -0.63 5.65 -10.93
N GLY A 114 0.56 5.38 -11.48
CA GLY A 114 1.25 6.32 -12.36
C GLY A 114 0.56 6.60 -13.68
N ASN A 115 -0.42 5.79 -14.05
CA ASN A 115 -1.25 6.00 -15.24
C ASN A 115 -2.41 6.99 -15.02
N GLY A 116 -2.56 7.48 -13.80
CA GLY A 116 -3.63 8.40 -13.44
C GLY A 116 -4.88 7.73 -12.88
N ASP A 117 -4.81 6.44 -12.58
CA ASP A 117 -5.94 5.71 -12.01
C ASP A 117 -6.05 5.96 -10.50
N VAL A 118 -7.29 6.12 -10.04
CA VAL A 118 -7.64 6.15 -8.62
C VAL A 118 -8.79 5.16 -8.45
N MET A 119 -8.56 4.10 -7.67
CA MET A 119 -9.52 3.01 -7.51
C MET A 119 -9.86 2.76 -6.05
N GLU A 120 -11.13 2.50 -5.79
CA GLU A 120 -11.63 2.06 -4.49
C GLU A 120 -11.68 0.53 -4.41
N PRO A 121 -11.59 -0.07 -3.21
CA PRO A 121 -11.81 -1.50 -3.06
C PRO A 121 -13.27 -1.86 -3.30
N GLU A 122 -13.51 -3.13 -3.63
CA GLU A 122 -14.86 -3.68 -3.67
C GLU A 122 -15.47 -3.76 -2.26
N ALA A 123 -16.74 -4.18 -2.18
CA ALA A 123 -17.51 -4.22 -0.94
C ALA A 123 -16.87 -5.05 0.19
N HIS A 124 -16.04 -6.04 -0.13
CA HIS A 124 -15.32 -6.83 0.89
C HIS A 124 -14.24 -6.03 1.64
N GLY A 125 -13.86 -4.83 1.19
CA GLY A 125 -12.93 -3.95 1.88
C GLY A 125 -11.46 -4.35 1.78
N VAL A 126 -11.09 -5.24 0.88
CA VAL A 126 -9.72 -5.74 0.70
C VAL A 126 -9.09 -5.14 -0.55
N MET A 127 -7.88 -4.62 -0.43
CA MET A 127 -7.11 -4.11 -1.55
C MET A 127 -5.62 -4.33 -1.31
N ALA A 128 -4.90 -4.80 -2.30
CA ALA A 128 -3.46 -5.05 -2.19
C ALA A 128 -2.72 -4.60 -3.44
N ILE A 129 -1.44 -4.29 -3.26
CA ILE A 129 -0.52 -3.90 -4.34
C ILE A 129 0.81 -4.64 -4.17
N GLY A 130 1.57 -4.70 -5.25
CA GLY A 130 2.90 -5.29 -5.27
C GLY A 130 2.93 -6.74 -5.73
N SER A 131 4.13 -7.31 -5.76
CA SER A 131 4.38 -8.66 -6.29
C SER A 131 3.65 -9.78 -5.54
N GLY A 132 3.46 -9.63 -4.23
CA GLY A 132 2.69 -10.58 -3.42
C GLY A 132 1.22 -10.19 -3.25
N GLY A 133 0.77 -9.13 -3.91
CA GLY A 133 -0.56 -8.56 -3.70
C GLY A 133 -1.71 -9.52 -3.99
N SER A 134 -1.62 -10.30 -5.07
CA SER A 134 -2.67 -11.27 -5.42
C SER A 134 -2.82 -12.39 -4.39
N PHE A 135 -1.72 -12.86 -3.83
CA PHE A 135 -1.74 -13.87 -2.77
C PHE A 135 -2.34 -13.31 -1.48
N ALA A 136 -1.93 -12.10 -1.11
CA ALA A 136 -2.48 -11.40 0.06
C ALA A 136 -3.98 -11.13 -0.11
N THR A 137 -4.41 -10.70 -1.29
CA THR A 137 -5.83 -10.47 -1.60
C THR A 137 -6.66 -11.75 -1.46
N ALA A 138 -6.20 -12.85 -2.04
CA ALA A 138 -6.91 -14.13 -1.97
C ALA A 138 -7.05 -14.61 -0.51
N ALA A 139 -5.95 -14.56 0.26
CA ALA A 139 -5.95 -14.94 1.65
C ALA A 139 -6.86 -14.04 2.51
N ALA A 140 -6.76 -12.72 2.33
CA ALA A 140 -7.57 -11.76 3.09
C ALA A 140 -9.06 -11.90 2.76
N ARG A 141 -9.43 -12.09 1.51
CA ARG A 141 -10.82 -12.30 1.10
C ARG A 141 -11.40 -13.55 1.73
N ALA A 142 -10.66 -14.66 1.72
CA ALA A 142 -11.11 -15.90 2.36
C ALA A 142 -11.37 -15.67 3.86
N LEU A 143 -10.50 -14.96 4.54
CA LEU A 143 -10.66 -14.68 5.96
C LEU A 143 -11.82 -13.72 6.25
N VAL A 144 -12.04 -12.72 5.40
CA VAL A 144 -13.19 -11.81 5.52
C VAL A 144 -14.51 -12.57 5.35
N GLU A 145 -14.57 -13.47 4.36
CA GLU A 145 -15.80 -14.21 4.03
C GLU A 145 -16.11 -15.34 5.01
N HIS A 146 -15.08 -15.98 5.59
CA HIS A 146 -15.23 -17.24 6.33
C HIS A 146 -14.73 -17.19 7.78
N SER A 147 -14.45 -16.01 8.33
CA SER A 147 -14.05 -15.88 9.72
C SER A 147 -14.59 -14.59 10.35
N GLU A 148 -14.52 -14.54 11.69
CA GLU A 148 -14.87 -13.37 12.50
C GLU A 148 -13.65 -12.55 12.90
N LEU A 149 -12.48 -12.80 12.32
CA LEU A 149 -11.25 -12.08 12.62
C LEU A 149 -11.37 -10.59 12.34
N GLY A 150 -10.75 -9.78 13.18
CA GLY A 150 -10.65 -8.34 12.96
C GLY A 150 -9.67 -8.00 11.82
N ALA A 151 -9.73 -6.75 11.36
CA ALA A 151 -8.92 -6.30 10.22
C ALA A 151 -7.42 -6.51 10.43
N LYS A 152 -6.91 -6.23 11.65
CA LYS A 152 -5.48 -6.39 11.95
C LYS A 152 -5.03 -7.85 11.84
N ASP A 153 -5.78 -8.78 12.41
CA ASP A 153 -5.44 -10.21 12.35
C ASP A 153 -5.50 -10.73 10.93
N ILE A 154 -6.47 -10.28 10.14
CA ILE A 154 -6.59 -10.65 8.72
C ILE A 154 -5.36 -10.17 7.95
N VAL A 155 -4.94 -8.92 8.14
CA VAL A 155 -3.75 -8.36 7.47
C VAL A 155 -2.50 -9.16 7.83
N GLU A 156 -2.28 -9.42 9.11
CA GLU A 156 -1.12 -10.20 9.55
C GLU A 156 -1.08 -11.60 8.92
N LYS A 157 -2.18 -12.33 9.02
CA LYS A 157 -2.27 -13.70 8.48
C LYS A 157 -2.12 -13.74 6.97
N ALA A 158 -2.78 -12.83 6.27
CA ALA A 158 -2.73 -12.77 4.81
C ALA A 158 -1.32 -12.39 4.29
N LEU A 159 -0.64 -11.47 4.97
CA LEU A 159 0.73 -11.11 4.61
C LEU A 159 1.72 -12.25 4.85
N HIS A 160 1.55 -13.02 5.94
CA HIS A 160 2.36 -14.21 6.18
C HIS A 160 2.13 -15.29 5.11
N ILE A 161 0.89 -15.50 4.68
CA ILE A 161 0.58 -16.44 3.59
C ILE A 161 1.24 -15.98 2.29
N ALA A 162 1.14 -14.69 1.97
CA ALA A 162 1.81 -14.13 0.79
C ALA A 162 3.33 -14.34 0.85
N ALA A 163 3.93 -14.16 2.03
CA ALA A 163 5.36 -14.36 2.24
C ALA A 163 5.79 -15.82 2.09
N ASP A 164 4.91 -16.77 2.43
CA ASP A 164 5.17 -18.20 2.22
C ASP A 164 5.19 -18.60 0.74
N ILE A 165 4.49 -17.85 -0.10
CA ILE A 165 4.30 -18.19 -1.52
C ILE A 165 5.20 -17.35 -2.43
N CYS A 166 5.25 -16.04 -2.20
CA CYS A 166 5.96 -15.09 -3.06
C CYS A 166 7.40 -14.88 -2.59
N ILE A 167 8.36 -15.18 -3.45
CA ILE A 167 9.78 -15.04 -3.13
C ILE A 167 10.25 -13.59 -2.94
N TYR A 168 9.45 -12.61 -3.36
CA TYR A 168 9.77 -11.19 -3.28
C TYR A 168 9.22 -10.51 -2.03
N THR A 169 8.66 -11.27 -1.09
CA THR A 169 8.11 -10.73 0.14
C THR A 169 8.55 -11.57 1.34
N ASN A 170 8.63 -10.96 2.52
CA ASN A 170 9.09 -11.64 3.73
C ASN A 170 8.10 -11.50 4.89
N HIS A 171 8.45 -12.11 6.03
CA HIS A 171 7.62 -12.12 7.24
C HIS A 171 7.88 -10.95 8.20
N HIS A 172 8.74 -10.00 7.81
CA HIS A 172 8.98 -8.79 8.60
C HIS A 172 7.94 -7.75 8.26
N LEU A 173 6.92 -7.60 9.11
CA LEU A 173 5.75 -6.78 8.82
C LEU A 173 5.80 -5.43 9.54
N THR A 174 5.35 -4.38 8.82
CA THR A 174 4.97 -3.09 9.41
C THR A 174 3.46 -2.97 9.26
N ILE A 175 2.74 -2.76 10.36
CA ILE A 175 1.27 -2.69 10.36
C ILE A 175 0.83 -1.41 11.05
N GLU A 176 -0.07 -0.68 10.41
CA GLU A 176 -0.66 0.55 10.91
C GLU A 176 -2.19 0.45 10.91
N VAL A 177 -2.81 0.98 11.96
CA VAL A 177 -4.26 0.89 12.19
C VAL A 177 -4.86 2.29 12.37
N ILE A 178 -6.00 2.55 11.74
CA ILE A 178 -6.87 3.71 12.00
C ILE A 178 -8.24 3.18 12.43
N GLU A 179 -8.73 3.70 13.55
CA GLU A 179 -10.06 3.40 14.08
C GLU A 179 -11.10 4.48 13.75
#